data_063dfee22cca8c2c7b29b171dc27e01d
#
_entry.id   063dfee22cca8c2c7b29b171dc27e01d
#
_cell.length_a   1.000
_cell.length_b   1.000
_cell.length_c   1.000
_cell.angle_alpha   90.00
_cell.angle_beta   90.00
_cell.angle_gamma   90.00
#
_symmetry.space_group_name_H-M   'P 1'
#
loop_
_entity.id
_entity.type
_entity.pdbx_description
1 polymer ?
#
loop_
_entity_poly.entity_id
_entity_poly.type
_entity_poly.pdbx_seq_one_letter_code
_entity_poly.pdbx_strand_id
1 'polypeptide(L)'
;MTDLQTFREETRNWLEANCPQEMRKPGDVAWGGRNAQFSHPDQKVWLERMGEKGWTCPTWPSEYGGGGLSKEENKILQEEMGAIGARSPLGSFGIWMLGPALLEFANEEQKKEHLPPIVRGEVWWCQGYSEPGSGSDLASLSTKAVEDGDNYVINGQKIWTSYADKADKIFCLVRTGPQEPKHDGISFLLIDMDQPGVTTRPITLISGKSPFCETFFDDAKAPTKDLVGGLNKGWTVAKRLLEHERTMISAMGLSGGGDGSKKTKSGLAEIGKKYVGIDSDQKISDKALRRKVAMHDLNSRAFGLTMQRVGEETKVGAPSPAAAMGKYY
;
A
#
# COMPACT_ATOMS: atom_id res chain seq x y z
N MET A 1 10.33 -22.83 -20.46
CA MET A 1 10.13 -22.67 -19.00
C MET A 1 11.47 -22.29 -18.42
N THR A 2 11.63 -21.06 -17.99
CA THR A 2 12.82 -20.68 -17.24
C THR A 2 12.89 -21.61 -16.05
N ASP A 3 14.02 -22.25 -15.84
CA ASP A 3 14.20 -23.10 -14.67
C ASP A 3 14.12 -22.22 -13.42
N LEU A 4 13.09 -22.37 -12.61
CA LEU A 4 12.90 -21.58 -11.38
C LEU A 4 14.08 -21.69 -10.43
N GLN A 5 14.84 -22.79 -10.52
CA GLN A 5 16.06 -22.95 -9.75
C GLN A 5 17.17 -22.01 -10.25
N THR A 6 17.35 -21.92 -11.57
CA THR A 6 18.30 -20.98 -12.19
C THR A 6 17.92 -19.53 -11.84
N PHE A 7 16.62 -19.18 -11.94
CA PHE A 7 16.13 -17.86 -11.54
C PHE A 7 16.44 -17.55 -10.07
N ARG A 8 16.27 -18.53 -9.17
CA ARG A 8 16.58 -18.39 -7.74
C ARG A 8 18.07 -18.07 -7.53
N GLU A 9 18.95 -18.80 -8.19
CA GLU A 9 20.40 -18.62 -8.06
C GLU A 9 20.85 -17.27 -8.61
N GLU A 10 20.34 -16.87 -9.77
CA GLU A 10 20.60 -15.55 -10.37
C GLU A 10 20.09 -14.42 -9.47
N THR A 11 18.87 -14.57 -8.94
CA THR A 11 18.26 -13.59 -8.02
C THR A 11 19.08 -13.43 -6.75
N ARG A 12 19.49 -14.54 -6.13
CA ARG A 12 20.35 -14.54 -4.93
C ARG A 12 21.67 -13.84 -5.19
N ASN A 13 22.38 -14.23 -6.26
CA ASN A 13 23.67 -13.66 -6.64
C ASN A 13 23.54 -12.15 -6.89
N TRP A 14 22.48 -11.74 -7.59
CA TRP A 14 22.25 -10.32 -7.85
C TRP A 14 21.94 -9.54 -6.55
N LEU A 15 21.10 -10.06 -5.68
CA LEU A 15 20.76 -9.45 -4.40
C LEU A 15 22.00 -9.32 -3.49
N GLU A 16 22.82 -10.36 -3.41
CA GLU A 16 24.07 -10.34 -2.64
C GLU A 16 25.07 -9.30 -3.14
N ALA A 17 25.19 -9.13 -4.45
CA ALA A 17 26.07 -8.18 -5.07
C ALA A 17 25.57 -6.73 -5.02
N ASN A 18 24.25 -6.51 -5.03
CA ASN A 18 23.65 -5.19 -5.24
C ASN A 18 22.94 -4.60 -4.03
N CYS A 19 22.49 -5.42 -3.05
CA CYS A 19 21.82 -4.91 -1.86
C CYS A 19 22.86 -4.33 -0.88
N PRO A 20 22.83 -3.01 -0.61
CA PRO A 20 23.76 -2.40 0.35
C PRO A 20 23.59 -3.00 1.75
N GLN A 21 24.66 -3.06 2.53
CA GLN A 21 24.65 -3.66 3.87
C GLN A 21 23.68 -2.99 4.83
N GLU A 22 23.53 -1.66 4.72
CA GLU A 22 22.56 -0.91 5.53
C GLU A 22 21.13 -1.29 5.20
N MET A 23 20.84 -1.70 3.98
CA MET A 23 19.50 -2.14 3.55
C MET A 23 19.15 -3.56 3.99
N ARG A 24 20.10 -4.31 4.53
CA ARG A 24 19.92 -5.66 5.10
C ARG A 24 19.61 -5.64 6.61
N LYS A 25 19.31 -4.47 7.16
CA LYS A 25 18.99 -4.27 8.58
C LYS A 25 17.58 -3.70 8.73
N PRO A 26 16.93 -3.87 9.89
CA PRO A 26 15.70 -3.14 10.20
C PRO A 26 15.89 -1.63 10.09
N GLY A 27 14.89 -0.94 9.56
CA GLY A 27 14.91 0.51 9.42
C GLY A 27 13.80 1.04 8.53
N ASP A 28 13.84 2.33 8.24
CA ASP A 28 12.82 3.01 7.45
C ASP A 28 12.84 2.56 5.99
N VAL A 29 11.66 2.64 5.36
CA VAL A 29 11.48 2.46 3.92
C VAL A 29 11.25 3.83 3.30
N ALA A 30 11.98 4.16 2.22
CA ALA A 30 11.80 5.42 1.51
C ALA A 30 10.43 5.47 0.81
N TRP A 31 9.85 6.67 0.71
CA TRP A 31 8.57 6.88 0.01
C TRP A 31 8.72 7.44 -1.40
N GLY A 32 9.89 7.90 -1.78
CA GLY A 32 10.14 8.48 -3.09
C GLY A 32 9.58 9.90 -3.24
N GLY A 33 9.28 10.30 -4.49
CA GLY A 33 8.73 11.62 -4.84
C GLY A 33 9.77 12.69 -5.09
N ARG A 34 9.33 13.85 -5.59
CA ARG A 34 10.18 15.03 -5.91
C ARG A 34 11.01 15.50 -4.73
N ASN A 35 10.45 15.41 -3.53
CA ASN A 35 11.05 15.87 -2.28
C ASN A 35 11.47 14.70 -1.38
N ALA A 36 11.82 13.55 -2.00
CA ALA A 36 12.21 12.36 -1.25
C ALA A 36 13.35 12.64 -0.27
N GLN A 37 13.15 12.26 0.99
CA GLN A 37 14.17 12.30 2.02
C GLN A 37 14.61 10.87 2.33
N PHE A 38 15.91 10.64 2.23
CA PHE A 38 16.51 9.36 2.55
C PHE A 38 17.23 9.47 3.90
N SER A 39 16.89 8.61 4.85
CA SER A 39 17.55 8.56 6.15
C SER A 39 18.99 8.04 6.06
N HIS A 40 19.33 7.35 4.97
CA HIS A 40 20.67 6.90 4.63
C HIS A 40 20.89 6.92 3.10
N PRO A 41 22.09 7.27 2.59
CA PRO A 41 22.37 7.27 1.14
C PRO A 41 22.07 5.94 0.44
N ASP A 42 22.31 4.82 1.12
CA ASP A 42 22.04 3.48 0.59
C ASP A 42 20.58 3.22 0.25
N GLN A 43 19.63 3.95 0.84
CA GLN A 43 18.21 3.83 0.47
C GLN A 43 17.99 4.26 -0.98
N LYS A 44 18.63 5.37 -1.40
CA LYS A 44 18.56 5.86 -2.79
C LYS A 44 19.19 4.86 -3.75
N VAL A 45 20.40 4.40 -3.42
CA VAL A 45 21.13 3.40 -4.24
C VAL A 45 20.30 2.12 -4.39
N TRP A 46 19.68 1.66 -3.31
CA TRP A 46 18.85 0.46 -3.34
C TRP A 46 17.59 0.66 -4.17
N LEU A 47 16.90 1.79 -4.01
CA LEU A 47 15.75 2.15 -4.83
C LEU A 47 16.09 2.20 -6.32
N GLU A 48 17.17 2.86 -6.70
CA GLU A 48 17.62 2.97 -8.09
C GLU A 48 17.91 1.59 -8.70
N ARG A 49 18.69 0.74 -8.02
CA ARG A 49 19.03 -0.62 -8.49
C ARG A 49 17.80 -1.52 -8.65
N MET A 50 16.88 -1.47 -7.68
CA MET A 50 15.64 -2.24 -7.74
C MET A 50 14.68 -1.69 -8.81
N GLY A 51 14.65 -0.37 -8.99
CA GLY A 51 13.87 0.29 -10.04
C GLY A 51 14.36 -0.04 -11.45
N GLU A 52 15.68 -0.06 -11.68
CA GLU A 52 16.30 -0.47 -12.95
C GLU A 52 15.95 -1.92 -13.33
N LYS A 53 15.81 -2.80 -12.34
CA LYS A 53 15.33 -4.18 -12.53
C LYS A 53 13.80 -4.31 -12.66
N GLY A 54 13.06 -3.23 -12.43
CA GLY A 54 11.60 -3.27 -12.28
C GLY A 54 11.12 -4.01 -11.02
N TRP A 55 12.04 -4.31 -10.08
CA TRP A 55 11.75 -5.11 -8.88
C TRP A 55 11.14 -4.32 -7.72
N THR A 56 10.94 -3.02 -7.87
CA THR A 56 10.02 -2.24 -7.05
C THR A 56 8.56 -2.64 -7.31
N CYS A 57 8.26 -3.04 -8.56
CA CYS A 57 6.97 -3.55 -9.03
C CYS A 57 7.16 -4.86 -9.81
N PRO A 58 7.58 -5.96 -9.14
CA PRO A 58 8.13 -7.13 -9.82
C PRO A 58 7.15 -7.83 -10.76
N THR A 59 5.85 -7.78 -10.48
CA THR A 59 4.82 -8.45 -11.29
C THR A 59 4.15 -7.54 -12.33
N TRP A 60 4.50 -6.25 -12.37
CA TRP A 60 3.95 -5.35 -13.38
C TRP A 60 4.58 -5.61 -14.75
N PRO A 61 3.86 -5.32 -15.85
CA PRO A 61 4.41 -5.48 -17.19
C PRO A 61 5.70 -4.68 -17.38
N SER A 62 6.67 -5.28 -18.05
CA SER A 62 7.98 -4.66 -18.31
C SER A 62 7.88 -3.43 -19.22
N GLU A 63 6.88 -3.37 -20.09
CA GLU A 63 6.60 -2.22 -20.95
C GLU A 63 6.30 -0.92 -20.18
N TYR A 64 5.87 -1.03 -18.91
CA TYR A 64 5.67 0.10 -18.00
C TYR A 64 6.76 0.19 -16.92
N GLY A 65 7.89 -0.50 -17.12
CA GLY A 65 9.03 -0.47 -16.22
C GLY A 65 8.97 -1.49 -15.07
N GLY A 66 7.95 -2.33 -15.00
CA GLY A 66 7.88 -3.42 -14.03
C GLY A 66 8.81 -4.58 -14.36
N GLY A 67 8.95 -5.52 -13.42
CA GLY A 67 9.84 -6.68 -13.57
C GLY A 67 9.34 -7.76 -14.53
N GLY A 68 8.04 -7.76 -14.86
CA GLY A 68 7.43 -8.79 -15.71
C GLY A 68 7.44 -10.19 -15.12
N LEU A 69 7.70 -10.33 -13.81
CA LEU A 69 7.85 -11.62 -13.15
C LEU A 69 6.51 -12.35 -13.01
N SER A 70 6.54 -13.65 -13.19
CA SER A 70 5.45 -14.54 -12.81
C SER A 70 5.23 -14.52 -11.29
N LYS A 71 4.12 -15.10 -10.82
CA LYS A 71 3.84 -15.23 -9.38
C LYS A 71 4.89 -16.08 -8.65
N GLU A 72 5.37 -17.13 -9.32
CA GLU A 72 6.40 -18.04 -8.83
C GLU A 72 7.75 -17.34 -8.71
N GLU A 73 8.16 -16.60 -9.72
CA GLU A 73 9.41 -15.81 -9.71
C GLU A 73 9.35 -14.69 -8.66
N ASN A 74 8.23 -13.97 -8.56
CA ASN A 74 8.05 -12.98 -7.49
C ASN A 74 8.14 -13.60 -6.10
N LYS A 75 7.57 -14.79 -5.89
CA LYS A 75 7.71 -15.51 -4.63
C LYS A 75 9.17 -15.81 -4.31
N ILE A 76 9.94 -16.26 -5.31
CA ILE A 76 11.38 -16.49 -5.17
C ILE A 76 12.11 -15.20 -4.80
N LEU A 77 11.83 -14.10 -5.49
CA LEU A 77 12.42 -12.79 -5.17
C LEU A 77 12.17 -12.39 -3.71
N GLN A 78 10.92 -12.54 -3.22
CA GLN A 78 10.58 -12.21 -1.83
C GLN A 78 11.29 -13.14 -0.83
N GLU A 79 11.42 -14.43 -1.14
CA GLU A 79 12.15 -15.40 -0.31
C GLU A 79 13.64 -15.05 -0.22
N GLU A 80 14.28 -14.75 -1.34
CA GLU A 80 15.71 -14.41 -1.38
C GLU A 80 16.00 -13.04 -0.73
N MET A 81 15.12 -12.04 -0.92
CA MET A 81 15.19 -10.78 -0.17
C MET A 81 15.09 -11.01 1.34
N GLY A 82 14.14 -11.85 1.75
CA GLY A 82 13.98 -12.24 3.16
C GLY A 82 15.20 -12.98 3.73
N ALA A 83 15.85 -13.84 2.93
CA ALA A 83 17.02 -14.60 3.35
C ALA A 83 18.23 -13.73 3.69
N ILE A 84 18.43 -12.62 2.97
CA ILE A 84 19.50 -11.66 3.26
C ILE A 84 19.05 -10.50 4.16
N GLY A 85 17.79 -10.49 4.61
CA GLY A 85 17.22 -9.43 5.43
C GLY A 85 17.02 -8.10 4.69
N ALA A 86 16.92 -8.13 3.35
CA ALA A 86 16.75 -6.91 2.56
C ALA A 86 15.40 -6.26 2.83
N ARG A 87 15.41 -4.94 3.09
CA ARG A 87 14.21 -4.13 3.21
C ARG A 87 13.58 -3.87 1.84
N SER A 88 12.25 -3.62 1.82
CA SER A 88 11.60 -3.08 0.64
C SER A 88 12.32 -1.80 0.16
N PRO A 89 12.57 -1.64 -1.13
CA PRO A 89 13.24 -0.45 -1.65
C PRO A 89 12.37 0.81 -1.59
N LEU A 90 11.05 0.65 -1.63
CA LEU A 90 10.08 1.75 -1.75
C LEU A 90 8.77 1.41 -1.06
N GLY A 91 8.26 2.35 -0.28
CA GLY A 91 6.88 2.40 0.18
C GLY A 91 6.10 3.38 -0.67
N SER A 92 4.96 2.97 -1.26
CA SER A 92 4.22 3.86 -2.16
C SER A 92 2.76 3.43 -2.33
N PHE A 93 1.83 4.37 -2.12
CA PHE A 93 0.44 4.16 -2.53
C PHE A 93 0.29 4.02 -4.05
N GLY A 94 1.23 4.57 -4.81
CA GLY A 94 1.35 4.34 -6.24
C GLY A 94 1.51 2.86 -6.56
N ILE A 95 2.38 2.14 -5.83
CA ILE A 95 2.62 0.71 -6.04
C ILE A 95 1.45 -0.14 -5.53
N TRP A 96 0.96 0.16 -4.34
CA TRP A 96 0.04 -0.76 -3.65
C TRP A 96 -1.42 -0.59 -4.05
N MET A 97 -1.80 0.62 -4.49
CA MET A 97 -3.20 1.01 -4.68
C MET A 97 -3.45 1.56 -6.09
N LEU A 98 -2.78 2.64 -6.47
CA LEU A 98 -3.06 3.34 -7.73
C LEU A 98 -2.62 2.53 -8.95
N GLY A 99 -1.40 2.02 -8.97
CA GLY A 99 -0.85 1.34 -10.13
C GLY A 99 -1.65 0.11 -10.56
N PRO A 100 -2.05 -0.80 -9.65
CA PRO A 100 -2.97 -1.88 -10.00
C PRO A 100 -4.28 -1.38 -10.62
N ALA A 101 -4.83 -0.27 -10.13
CA ALA A 101 -6.03 0.34 -10.72
C ALA A 101 -5.75 0.97 -12.09
N LEU A 102 -4.60 1.61 -12.29
CA LEU A 102 -4.19 2.13 -13.60
C LEU A 102 -3.98 1.01 -14.61
N LEU A 103 -3.35 -0.09 -14.24
CA LEU A 103 -3.17 -1.26 -15.11
C LEU A 103 -4.51 -1.82 -15.61
N GLU A 104 -5.57 -1.73 -14.80
CA GLU A 104 -6.90 -2.25 -15.14
C GLU A 104 -7.77 -1.23 -15.90
N PHE A 105 -7.75 0.06 -15.51
CA PHE A 105 -8.74 1.05 -15.97
C PHE A 105 -8.18 2.19 -16.82
N ALA A 106 -6.86 2.43 -16.79
CA ALA A 106 -6.25 3.52 -17.54
C ALA A 106 -6.08 3.16 -19.02
N ASN A 107 -6.11 4.16 -19.88
CA ASN A 107 -5.72 4.00 -21.28
C ASN A 107 -4.19 3.89 -21.42
N GLU A 108 -3.71 3.54 -22.63
CA GLU A 108 -2.29 3.30 -22.85
C GLU A 108 -1.40 4.52 -22.64
N GLU A 109 -1.92 5.71 -22.94
CA GLU A 109 -1.19 6.98 -22.74
C GLU A 109 -1.00 7.24 -21.23
N GLN A 110 -2.07 7.10 -20.46
CA GLN A 110 -2.02 7.23 -18.99
C GLN A 110 -1.10 6.20 -18.35
N LYS A 111 -1.13 4.94 -18.79
CA LYS A 111 -0.23 3.90 -18.28
C LYS A 111 1.23 4.25 -18.53
N LYS A 112 1.57 4.65 -19.76
CA LYS A 112 2.93 5.05 -20.16
C LYS A 112 3.40 6.31 -19.42
N GLU A 113 2.51 7.24 -19.11
CA GLU A 113 2.84 8.48 -18.39
C GLU A 113 3.04 8.21 -16.89
N HIS A 114 2.16 7.43 -16.25
CA HIS A 114 2.10 7.39 -14.79
C HIS A 114 2.76 6.16 -14.16
N LEU A 115 2.80 5.00 -14.83
CA LEU A 115 3.35 3.79 -14.21
C LEU A 115 4.88 3.81 -14.08
N PRO A 116 5.67 4.21 -15.11
CA PRO A 116 7.12 4.19 -14.98
C PRO A 116 7.68 5.08 -13.86
N PRO A 117 7.19 6.31 -13.62
CA PRO A 117 7.62 7.12 -12.48
C PRO A 117 7.29 6.49 -11.12
N ILE A 118 6.17 5.73 -11.02
CA ILE A 118 5.85 4.97 -9.80
C ILE A 118 6.89 3.89 -9.54
N VAL A 119 7.25 3.13 -10.58
CA VAL A 119 8.27 2.07 -10.49
C VAL A 119 9.62 2.61 -10.03
N ARG A 120 10.03 3.77 -10.56
CA ARG A 120 11.31 4.41 -10.19
C ARG A 120 11.28 5.18 -8.88
N GLY A 121 10.09 5.30 -8.24
CA GLY A 121 9.94 6.08 -7.01
C GLY A 121 10.09 7.58 -7.18
N GLU A 122 9.85 8.10 -8.39
CA GLU A 122 9.97 9.53 -8.75
C GLU A 122 8.74 10.35 -8.35
N VAL A 123 7.61 9.69 -8.06
CA VAL A 123 6.34 10.34 -7.74
C VAL A 123 5.74 9.75 -6.48
N TRP A 124 5.46 10.59 -5.49
CA TRP A 124 4.71 10.24 -4.31
C TRP A 124 3.22 10.53 -4.52
N TRP A 125 2.40 9.50 -4.47
CA TRP A 125 0.95 9.60 -4.58
C TRP A 125 0.27 9.56 -3.21
N CYS A 126 -0.74 10.41 -3.02
CA CYS A 126 -1.66 10.30 -1.90
C CYS A 126 -3.11 10.05 -2.38
N GLN A 127 -3.99 9.67 -1.45
CA GLN A 127 -5.37 9.29 -1.73
C GLN A 127 -6.35 10.36 -1.26
N GLY A 128 -7.17 10.91 -2.16
CA GLY A 128 -8.20 11.89 -1.88
C GLY A 128 -9.61 11.31 -1.96
N TYR A 129 -10.04 10.55 -0.94
CA TYR A 129 -11.36 9.91 -0.92
C TYR A 129 -12.29 10.60 0.07
N SER A 130 -12.06 10.43 1.36
CA SER A 130 -12.93 10.92 2.42
C SER A 130 -13.05 12.45 2.46
N GLU A 131 -14.24 12.94 2.82
CA GLU A 131 -14.52 14.34 3.07
C GLU A 131 -15.06 14.51 4.50
N PRO A 132 -15.09 15.70 5.08
CA PRO A 132 -15.64 15.90 6.42
C PRO A 132 -17.06 15.35 6.60
N GLY A 133 -17.90 15.42 5.54
CA GLY A 133 -19.25 14.87 5.52
C GLY A 133 -19.40 13.48 4.89
N SER A 134 -18.33 12.88 4.34
CA SER A 134 -18.38 11.66 3.52
C SER A 134 -17.22 10.73 3.83
N GLY A 135 -17.35 9.95 4.89
CA GLY A 135 -16.43 8.90 5.28
C GLY A 135 -17.02 7.51 5.01
N SER A 136 -17.82 6.99 5.93
CA SER A 136 -18.49 5.68 5.75
C SER A 136 -19.48 5.69 4.58
N ASP A 137 -20.21 6.77 4.37
CA ASP A 137 -21.00 7.02 3.16
C ASP A 137 -20.15 7.80 2.14
N LEU A 138 -19.11 7.15 1.62
CA LEU A 138 -18.17 7.77 0.68
C LEU A 138 -18.85 8.26 -0.61
N ALA A 139 -19.92 7.58 -1.04
CA ALA A 139 -20.65 7.98 -2.25
C ALA A 139 -21.35 9.33 -2.14
N SER A 140 -21.50 9.88 -0.93
CA SER A 140 -22.03 11.24 -0.69
C SER A 140 -21.00 12.35 -0.86
N LEU A 141 -19.80 12.06 -1.37
CA LEU A 141 -18.76 13.05 -1.62
C LEU A 141 -19.28 14.23 -2.50
N SER A 142 -18.77 15.42 -2.21
CA SER A 142 -19.25 16.69 -2.80
C SER A 142 -18.14 17.53 -3.46
N THR A 143 -16.87 17.18 -3.33
CA THR A 143 -15.78 17.84 -4.06
C THR A 143 -16.10 17.83 -5.54
N LYS A 144 -16.35 19.01 -6.13
CA LYS A 144 -16.77 19.15 -7.52
C LYS A 144 -15.56 19.18 -8.45
N ALA A 145 -15.75 18.63 -9.66
CA ALA A 145 -14.88 18.88 -10.79
C ALA A 145 -15.75 19.23 -12.00
N VAL A 146 -15.54 20.41 -12.55
CA VAL A 146 -16.27 20.95 -13.70
C VAL A 146 -15.30 21.06 -14.86
N GLU A 147 -15.68 20.52 -16.02
CA GLU A 147 -14.87 20.59 -17.23
C GLU A 147 -14.82 22.04 -17.74
N ASP A 148 -13.63 22.54 -18.00
CA ASP A 148 -13.33 23.85 -18.55
C ASP A 148 -12.18 23.72 -19.57
N GLY A 149 -12.53 23.61 -20.83
CA GLY A 149 -11.58 23.33 -21.91
C GLY A 149 -10.83 22.02 -21.73
N ASP A 150 -9.50 22.09 -21.71
CA ASP A 150 -8.64 20.92 -21.56
C ASP A 150 -8.43 20.49 -20.09
N ASN A 151 -9.13 21.13 -19.15
CA ASN A 151 -8.98 20.86 -17.72
C ASN A 151 -10.32 20.63 -17.02
N TYR A 152 -10.27 19.97 -15.88
CA TYR A 152 -11.26 20.04 -14.83
C TYR A 152 -10.87 21.12 -13.81
N VAL A 153 -11.80 22.00 -13.44
CA VAL A 153 -11.66 22.93 -12.31
C VAL A 153 -12.28 22.27 -11.08
N ILE A 154 -11.48 22.16 -10.02
CA ILE A 154 -11.80 21.34 -8.84
C ILE A 154 -11.98 22.25 -7.63
N ASN A 155 -13.11 22.10 -6.93
CA ASN A 155 -13.44 22.82 -5.72
C ASN A 155 -13.99 21.88 -4.64
N GLY A 156 -13.41 21.93 -3.43
CA GLY A 156 -13.85 21.11 -2.31
C GLY A 156 -12.76 20.80 -1.31
N GLN A 157 -13.01 19.82 -0.48
CA GLN A 157 -12.10 19.44 0.60
C GLN A 157 -12.06 17.93 0.77
N LYS A 158 -10.85 17.38 0.95
CA LYS A 158 -10.59 16.01 1.41
C LYS A 158 -10.02 16.02 2.82
N ILE A 159 -10.25 14.93 3.54
CA ILE A 159 -9.74 14.75 4.90
C ILE A 159 -9.14 13.35 5.06
N TRP A 160 -8.28 13.19 6.04
CA TRP A 160 -7.53 11.96 6.30
C TRP A 160 -6.62 11.55 5.14
N THR A 161 -6.19 12.53 4.34
CA THR A 161 -5.27 12.31 3.23
C THR A 161 -3.87 12.03 3.77
N SER A 162 -3.45 10.77 3.71
CA SER A 162 -2.15 10.36 4.25
C SER A 162 -1.01 11.01 3.48
N TYR A 163 -0.16 11.73 4.21
CA TYR A 163 1.06 12.39 3.70
C TYR A 163 0.83 13.37 2.54
N ALA A 164 -0.33 14.00 2.46
CA ALA A 164 -0.63 14.95 1.38
C ALA A 164 0.33 16.16 1.37
N ASP A 165 0.86 16.53 2.53
CA ASP A 165 1.87 17.60 2.68
C ASP A 165 3.24 17.25 2.06
N LYS A 166 3.43 16.01 1.61
CA LYS A 166 4.67 15.49 1.03
C LYS A 166 4.46 14.91 -0.36
N ALA A 167 3.21 14.62 -0.70
CA ALA A 167 2.86 13.98 -1.97
C ALA A 167 3.01 14.94 -3.16
N ASP A 168 3.44 14.39 -4.28
CA ASP A 168 3.53 15.10 -5.56
C ASP A 168 2.20 15.15 -6.29
N LYS A 169 1.44 14.05 -6.18
CA LYS A 169 0.14 13.89 -6.86
C LYS A 169 -0.88 13.19 -5.96
N ILE A 170 -2.14 13.44 -6.23
CA ILE A 170 -3.27 12.83 -5.55
C ILE A 170 -4.19 12.11 -6.54
N PHE A 171 -4.57 10.88 -6.25
CA PHE A 171 -5.68 10.24 -6.94
C PHE A 171 -6.97 10.48 -6.16
N CYS A 172 -7.93 11.11 -6.80
CA CYS A 172 -9.06 11.74 -6.13
C CYS A 172 -10.40 11.28 -6.68
N LEU A 173 -11.37 11.02 -5.81
CA LEU A 173 -12.77 10.91 -6.19
C LEU A 173 -13.41 12.29 -6.19
N VAL A 174 -14.04 12.64 -7.31
CA VAL A 174 -14.66 13.93 -7.49
C VAL A 174 -16.09 13.79 -8.04
N ARG A 175 -16.92 14.78 -7.79
CA ARG A 175 -18.28 14.87 -8.32
C ARG A 175 -18.26 15.58 -9.66
N THR A 176 -18.54 14.86 -10.74
CA THR A 176 -18.66 15.36 -12.11
C THR A 176 -20.08 15.29 -12.66
N GLY A 177 -20.96 14.57 -11.97
CA GLY A 177 -22.36 14.39 -12.35
C GLY A 177 -23.32 14.57 -11.18
N PRO A 178 -24.59 14.16 -11.35
CA PRO A 178 -25.63 14.35 -10.34
C PRO A 178 -25.32 13.57 -9.05
N GLN A 179 -25.94 14.01 -7.95
CA GLN A 179 -25.86 13.33 -6.66
C GLN A 179 -26.79 12.13 -6.55
N GLU A 180 -27.78 12.02 -7.41
CA GLU A 180 -28.73 10.91 -7.44
C GLU A 180 -28.80 10.34 -8.87
N PRO A 181 -28.54 9.05 -9.04
CA PRO A 181 -28.00 8.09 -8.04
C PRO A 181 -26.57 8.43 -7.61
N LYS A 182 -26.25 8.32 -6.32
CA LYS A 182 -24.98 8.78 -5.71
C LYS A 182 -23.72 8.30 -6.44
N HIS A 183 -23.75 7.05 -6.92
CA HIS A 183 -22.58 6.40 -7.52
C HIS A 183 -22.33 6.88 -8.96
N ASP A 184 -23.35 7.31 -9.67
CA ASP A 184 -23.30 7.58 -11.12
C ASP A 184 -22.71 8.96 -11.48
N GLY A 185 -22.50 9.82 -10.50
CA GLY A 185 -21.91 11.14 -10.70
C GLY A 185 -20.47 11.26 -10.20
N ILE A 186 -19.78 10.15 -9.96
CA ILE A 186 -18.42 10.14 -9.40
C ILE A 186 -17.40 9.79 -10.48
N SER A 187 -16.35 10.61 -10.60
CA SER A 187 -15.18 10.34 -11.45
C SER A 187 -13.91 10.15 -10.63
N PHE A 188 -12.92 9.49 -11.24
CA PHE A 188 -11.61 9.27 -10.67
C PHE A 188 -10.59 10.11 -11.43
N LEU A 189 -9.93 11.04 -10.76
CA LEU A 189 -9.10 12.05 -11.36
C LEU A 189 -7.71 12.07 -10.72
N LEU A 190 -6.68 12.20 -11.55
CA LEU A 190 -5.30 12.36 -11.11
C LEU A 190 -4.98 13.86 -11.11
N ILE A 191 -4.48 14.37 -9.97
CA ILE A 191 -4.29 15.81 -9.77
C ILE A 191 -2.87 16.05 -9.28
N ASP A 192 -2.18 17.05 -9.82
CA ASP A 192 -0.89 17.51 -9.30
C ASP A 192 -1.12 18.30 -8.01
N MET A 193 -0.31 18.03 -6.98
CA MET A 193 -0.42 18.71 -5.68
C MET A 193 0.35 20.04 -5.65
N ASP A 194 1.34 20.20 -6.55
CA ASP A 194 2.17 21.39 -6.63
C ASP A 194 1.62 22.37 -7.66
N GLN A 195 0.52 23.02 -7.32
CA GLN A 195 -0.15 24.01 -8.16
C GLN A 195 -0.91 25.03 -7.32
N PRO A 196 -1.22 26.21 -7.88
CA PRO A 196 -2.17 27.14 -7.28
C PRO A 196 -3.52 26.47 -7.04
N GLY A 197 -4.17 26.81 -5.91
CA GLY A 197 -5.49 26.25 -5.57
C GLY A 197 -5.44 24.91 -4.84
N VAL A 198 -4.28 24.29 -4.63
CA VAL A 198 -4.12 23.13 -3.76
C VAL A 198 -3.39 23.52 -2.48
N THR A 199 -4.02 23.28 -1.34
CA THR A 199 -3.39 23.51 -0.03
C THR A 199 -3.62 22.33 0.90
N THR A 200 -2.67 22.06 1.80
CA THR A 200 -2.75 20.99 2.76
C THR A 200 -2.61 21.53 4.18
N ARG A 201 -3.35 20.93 5.12
CA ARG A 201 -3.23 21.24 6.54
C ARG A 201 -3.04 19.95 7.33
N PRO A 202 -1.84 19.74 7.93
CA PRO A 202 -1.58 18.56 8.74
C PRO A 202 -2.50 18.43 9.95
N ILE A 203 -2.94 17.19 10.23
CA ILE A 203 -3.78 16.84 11.39
C ILE A 203 -2.88 16.22 12.45
N THR A 204 -2.64 16.94 13.54
CA THR A 204 -1.81 16.42 14.63
C THR A 204 -2.55 15.37 15.45
N LEU A 205 -2.00 14.18 15.52
CA LEU A 205 -2.51 13.08 16.33
C LEU A 205 -2.10 13.24 17.81
N ILE A 206 -2.74 12.49 18.71
CA ILE A 206 -2.40 12.43 20.13
C ILE A 206 -0.93 12.05 20.39
N SER A 207 -0.30 11.34 19.43
CA SER A 207 1.13 10.99 19.48
C SER A 207 2.08 12.15 19.14
N GLY A 208 1.55 13.34 18.78
CA GLY A 208 2.31 14.47 18.24
C GLY A 208 2.73 14.31 16.78
N LYS A 209 2.50 13.15 16.14
CA LYS A 209 2.76 12.92 14.71
C LYS A 209 1.60 13.43 13.87
N SER A 210 1.88 13.76 12.61
CA SER A 210 0.87 14.20 11.64
C SER A 210 0.99 13.47 10.31
N PRO A 211 0.61 12.18 10.25
CA PRO A 211 0.65 11.43 9.00
C PRO A 211 -0.55 11.72 8.09
N PHE A 212 -1.55 12.46 8.56
CA PHE A 212 -2.77 12.78 7.82
C PHE A 212 -2.93 14.29 7.64
N CYS A 213 -3.56 14.67 6.54
CA CYS A 213 -3.87 16.07 6.23
C CYS A 213 -5.36 16.25 5.87
N GLU A 214 -5.83 17.47 6.02
CA GLU A 214 -6.90 18.02 5.22
C GLU A 214 -6.27 18.54 3.93
N THR A 215 -6.96 18.35 2.80
CA THR A 215 -6.53 18.83 1.49
C THR A 215 -7.64 19.67 0.89
N PHE A 216 -7.35 20.91 0.55
CA PHE A 216 -8.31 21.86 0.02
C PHE A 216 -8.04 22.11 -1.46
N PHE A 217 -9.10 22.18 -2.23
CA PHE A 217 -9.09 22.55 -3.64
C PHE A 217 -9.93 23.85 -3.82
N ASP A 218 -9.29 24.88 -4.34
CA ASP A 218 -9.87 26.19 -4.63
C ASP A 218 -9.45 26.57 -6.06
N ASP A 219 -10.33 26.28 -7.02
CA ASP A 219 -10.06 26.36 -8.45
C ASP A 219 -8.81 25.61 -8.92
N ALA A 220 -8.48 24.50 -8.23
CA ALA A 220 -7.39 23.62 -8.64
C ALA A 220 -7.71 22.97 -10.00
N LYS A 221 -6.66 22.67 -10.79
CA LYS A 221 -6.82 22.15 -12.15
C LYS A 221 -6.28 20.75 -12.29
N ALA A 222 -6.93 19.94 -13.09
CA ALA A 222 -6.42 18.68 -13.58
C ALA A 222 -6.71 18.52 -15.06
N PRO A 223 -5.74 18.07 -15.88
CA PRO A 223 -5.97 17.82 -17.29
C PRO A 223 -7.11 16.81 -17.52
N THR A 224 -7.94 17.04 -18.54
CA THR A 224 -9.02 16.08 -18.89
C THR A 224 -8.46 14.70 -19.25
N LYS A 225 -7.23 14.63 -19.79
CA LYS A 225 -6.53 13.38 -20.07
C LYS A 225 -6.23 12.54 -18.82
N ASP A 226 -6.25 13.14 -17.64
CA ASP A 226 -5.96 12.49 -16.34
C ASP A 226 -7.22 11.92 -15.66
N LEU A 227 -8.36 11.93 -16.36
CA LEU A 227 -9.56 11.23 -15.93
C LEU A 227 -9.47 9.73 -16.25
N VAL A 228 -9.46 8.89 -15.22
CA VAL A 228 -9.26 7.45 -15.35
C VAL A 228 -10.59 6.70 -15.36
N GLY A 229 -10.71 5.73 -16.26
CA GLY A 229 -11.87 4.82 -16.34
C GLY A 229 -13.12 5.43 -16.96
N GLY A 230 -13.06 6.71 -17.37
CA GLY A 230 -14.14 7.45 -18.03
C GLY A 230 -15.01 8.28 -17.10
N LEU A 231 -15.72 9.23 -17.68
CA LEU A 231 -16.58 10.19 -16.97
C LEU A 231 -17.68 9.45 -16.19
N ASN A 232 -17.86 9.80 -14.92
CA ASN A 232 -18.85 9.21 -14.02
C ASN A 232 -18.68 7.69 -13.76
N LYS A 233 -17.49 7.14 -14.03
CA LYS A 233 -17.15 5.72 -13.77
C LYS A 233 -16.18 5.53 -12.59
N GLY A 234 -15.83 6.60 -11.90
CA GLY A 234 -14.86 6.60 -10.81
C GLY A 234 -15.24 5.69 -9.64
N TRP A 235 -16.53 5.46 -9.41
CA TRP A 235 -16.96 4.54 -8.34
C TRP A 235 -16.52 3.09 -8.58
N THR A 236 -16.50 2.64 -9.82
CA THR A 236 -16.01 1.30 -10.20
C THR A 236 -14.50 1.20 -9.95
N VAL A 237 -13.74 2.22 -10.36
CA VAL A 237 -12.30 2.31 -10.10
C VAL A 237 -12.04 2.31 -8.59
N ALA A 238 -12.79 3.11 -7.82
CA ALA A 238 -12.66 3.20 -6.37
C ALA A 238 -12.89 1.87 -5.66
N LYS A 239 -13.95 1.15 -6.01
CA LYS A 239 -14.23 -0.18 -5.43
C LYS A 239 -13.06 -1.14 -5.65
N ARG A 240 -12.52 -1.17 -6.86
CA ARG A 240 -11.41 -2.05 -7.21
C ARG A 240 -10.13 -1.67 -6.48
N LEU A 241 -9.83 -0.36 -6.40
CA LEU A 241 -8.68 0.13 -5.65
C LEU A 241 -8.76 -0.24 -4.16
N LEU A 242 -9.94 -0.12 -3.53
CA LEU A 242 -10.18 -0.53 -2.14
C LEU A 242 -10.06 -2.07 -1.94
N GLU A 243 -10.30 -2.88 -2.97
CA GLU A 243 -10.02 -4.32 -2.93
C GLU A 243 -8.50 -4.59 -2.90
N HIS A 244 -7.72 -3.87 -3.71
CA HIS A 244 -6.26 -3.95 -3.67
C HIS A 244 -5.70 -3.51 -2.31
N GLU A 245 -6.22 -2.42 -1.74
CA GLU A 245 -5.86 -1.95 -0.39
C GLU A 245 -6.11 -3.03 0.67
N ARG A 246 -7.29 -3.65 0.68
CA ARG A 246 -7.62 -4.73 1.62
C ARG A 246 -6.70 -5.93 1.47
N THR A 247 -6.37 -6.31 0.25
CA THR A 247 -5.45 -7.41 -0.04
C THR A 247 -4.05 -7.10 0.50
N MET A 248 -3.57 -5.87 0.31
CA MET A 248 -2.28 -5.42 0.83
C MET A 248 -2.26 -5.43 2.37
N ILE A 249 -3.27 -4.84 3.03
CA ILE A 249 -3.37 -4.81 4.48
C ILE A 249 -3.39 -6.24 5.05
N SER A 250 -4.15 -7.13 4.42
CA SER A 250 -4.19 -8.55 4.80
C SER A 250 -2.83 -9.22 4.65
N ALA A 251 -2.12 -8.96 3.56
CA ALA A 251 -0.77 -9.49 3.33
C ALA A 251 0.24 -8.96 4.36
N MET A 252 0.19 -7.68 4.69
CA MET A 252 1.03 -7.07 5.74
C MET A 252 0.70 -7.65 7.13
N GLY A 253 -0.57 -7.85 7.45
CA GLY A 253 -1.02 -8.47 8.71
C GLY A 253 -0.61 -9.93 8.82
N LEU A 254 -0.71 -10.70 7.75
CA LEU A 254 -0.28 -12.11 7.68
C LEU A 254 1.24 -12.27 7.76
N SER A 255 1.99 -11.30 7.24
CA SER A 255 3.46 -11.29 7.33
C SER A 255 3.98 -10.92 8.73
N GLY A 256 3.07 -10.64 9.67
CA GLY A 256 3.44 -10.34 11.06
C GLY A 256 4.33 -9.10 11.16
N GLY A 257 3.87 -7.96 10.60
CA GLY A 257 4.55 -6.67 10.71
C GLY A 257 6.07 -6.78 10.53
N GLY A 258 6.51 -6.63 9.32
CA GLY A 258 7.86 -6.73 8.82
C GLY A 258 8.97 -6.58 9.84
N ASP A 259 9.57 -7.62 10.15
CA ASP A 259 11.00 -7.74 10.38
C ASP A 259 11.39 -9.17 10.01
N GLY A 260 12.06 -9.34 8.87
CA GLY A 260 12.64 -10.60 8.37
C GLY A 260 13.74 -11.17 9.29
N SER A 261 13.89 -10.63 10.50
CA SER A 261 14.68 -11.31 11.49
C SER A 261 13.95 -12.59 11.90
N LYS A 262 14.63 -13.72 11.80
CA LYS A 262 14.38 -14.90 12.62
C LYS A 262 14.56 -14.51 14.10
N LYS A 263 13.78 -13.55 14.60
CA LYS A 263 13.54 -13.46 16.01
C LYS A 263 12.80 -14.75 16.34
N THR A 264 13.46 -15.65 17.06
CA THR A 264 12.80 -16.44 18.08
C THR A 264 11.94 -15.43 18.86
N LYS A 265 10.71 -15.19 18.37
CA LYS A 265 9.68 -14.57 19.19
C LYS A 265 9.54 -15.53 20.34
N SER A 266 10.20 -15.20 21.46
CA SER A 266 9.88 -15.87 22.71
C SER A 266 8.36 -15.72 22.81
N GLY A 267 7.64 -16.83 22.71
CA GLY A 267 6.19 -16.79 22.72
C GLY A 267 5.72 -16.07 23.97
N LEU A 268 4.52 -15.53 23.98
CA LEU A 268 3.96 -14.84 25.17
C LEU A 268 4.15 -15.68 26.43
N ALA A 269 4.15 -17.01 26.31
CA ALA A 269 4.45 -17.91 27.41
C ALA A 269 5.86 -17.70 27.98
N GLU A 270 6.88 -17.56 27.15
CA GLU A 270 8.26 -17.35 27.62
C GLU A 270 8.45 -15.95 28.21
N ILE A 271 7.80 -14.95 27.62
CA ILE A 271 7.76 -13.60 28.20
C ILE A 271 7.07 -13.63 29.56
N GLY A 272 5.92 -14.29 29.68
CA GLY A 272 5.20 -14.45 30.94
C GLY A 272 6.04 -15.14 32.00
N LYS A 273 6.73 -16.23 31.68
CA LYS A 273 7.68 -16.91 32.60
C LYS A 273 8.79 -15.97 33.09
N LYS A 274 9.34 -15.16 32.17
CA LYS A 274 10.44 -14.24 32.49
C LYS A 274 10.01 -13.13 33.48
N TYR A 275 8.82 -12.55 33.31
CA TYR A 275 8.41 -11.37 34.08
C TYR A 275 7.51 -11.68 35.28
N VAL A 276 6.77 -12.80 35.25
CA VAL A 276 5.85 -13.17 36.34
C VAL A 276 6.38 -14.35 37.15
N GLY A 277 7.37 -15.08 36.62
CA GLY A 277 7.98 -16.25 37.25
C GLY A 277 7.30 -17.57 36.84
N ILE A 278 7.85 -18.64 37.35
CA ILE A 278 7.44 -20.04 37.07
C ILE A 278 6.98 -20.76 38.35
N ASP A 279 6.04 -21.70 38.17
CA ASP A 279 5.62 -22.63 39.20
C ASP A 279 6.52 -23.91 39.20
N SER A 280 6.23 -24.86 40.09
CA SER A 280 6.94 -26.14 40.18
C SER A 280 6.93 -26.97 38.89
N ASP A 281 5.95 -26.75 38.03
CA ASP A 281 5.77 -27.42 36.74
C ASP A 281 6.43 -26.65 35.57
N GLN A 282 7.26 -25.64 35.82
CA GLN A 282 7.88 -24.77 34.81
C GLN A 282 6.88 -24.01 33.96
N LYS A 283 5.69 -23.74 34.46
CA LYS A 283 4.63 -22.96 33.82
C LYS A 283 4.60 -21.55 34.41
N ILE A 284 3.97 -20.58 33.71
CA ILE A 284 3.73 -19.25 34.28
C ILE A 284 3.05 -19.41 35.63
N SER A 285 3.62 -18.82 36.69
CA SER A 285 3.15 -18.98 38.07
C SER A 285 1.74 -18.43 38.28
N ASP A 286 1.40 -17.33 37.62
CA ASP A 286 0.02 -16.77 37.62
C ASP A 286 -0.89 -17.62 36.72
N LYS A 287 -1.83 -18.35 37.34
CA LYS A 287 -2.78 -19.22 36.65
C LYS A 287 -3.73 -18.47 35.75
N ALA A 288 -4.14 -17.22 36.10
CA ALA A 288 -5.03 -16.41 35.29
C ALA A 288 -4.34 -15.90 34.04
N LEU A 289 -3.10 -15.41 34.16
CA LEU A 289 -2.28 -15.00 33.03
C LEU A 289 -1.98 -16.20 32.11
N ARG A 290 -1.61 -17.35 32.68
CA ARG A 290 -1.37 -18.58 31.91
C ARG A 290 -2.57 -18.97 31.04
N ARG A 291 -3.79 -18.89 31.60
CA ARG A 291 -5.02 -19.15 30.84
C ARG A 291 -5.23 -18.14 29.72
N LYS A 292 -4.98 -16.86 29.95
CA LYS A 292 -5.08 -15.81 28.91
C LYS A 292 -4.09 -16.03 27.77
N VAL A 293 -2.86 -16.38 28.10
CA VAL A 293 -1.81 -16.70 27.11
C VAL A 293 -2.20 -17.93 26.28
N ALA A 294 -2.66 -19.01 26.91
CA ALA A 294 -3.11 -20.21 26.20
C ALA A 294 -4.31 -19.91 25.27
N MET A 295 -5.28 -19.12 25.71
CA MET A 295 -6.41 -18.71 24.88
C MET A 295 -5.96 -17.83 23.71
N HIS A 296 -5.03 -16.92 23.94
CA HIS A 296 -4.45 -16.11 22.86
C HIS A 296 -3.77 -16.99 21.79
N ASP A 297 -2.95 -17.95 22.21
CA ASP A 297 -2.25 -18.85 21.29
C ASP A 297 -3.24 -19.71 20.48
N LEU A 298 -4.31 -20.20 21.12
CA LEU A 298 -5.39 -20.93 20.43
C LEU A 298 -6.09 -20.04 19.39
N ASN A 299 -6.47 -18.84 19.78
CA ASN A 299 -7.15 -17.89 18.89
C ASN A 299 -6.24 -17.49 17.72
N SER A 300 -4.96 -17.19 17.98
CA SER A 300 -3.97 -16.85 16.96
C SER A 300 -3.79 -17.99 15.95
N ARG A 301 -3.76 -19.26 16.42
CA ARG A 301 -3.67 -20.40 15.53
C ARG A 301 -4.94 -20.60 14.71
N ALA A 302 -6.12 -20.47 15.32
CA ALA A 302 -7.40 -20.56 14.62
C ALA A 302 -7.53 -19.47 13.55
N PHE A 303 -7.12 -18.24 13.88
CA PHE A 303 -7.08 -17.13 12.94
C PHE A 303 -6.12 -17.41 11.78
N GLY A 304 -4.90 -17.88 12.04
CA GLY A 304 -3.95 -18.25 11.02
C GLY A 304 -4.48 -19.31 10.04
N LEU A 305 -5.15 -20.34 10.53
CA LEU A 305 -5.80 -21.35 9.69
C LEU A 305 -6.97 -20.77 8.87
N THR A 306 -7.75 -19.86 9.46
CA THR A 306 -8.83 -19.14 8.75
C THR A 306 -8.27 -18.31 7.60
N MET A 307 -7.19 -17.58 7.82
CA MET A 307 -6.56 -16.78 6.77
C MET A 307 -5.90 -17.64 5.69
N GLN A 308 -5.32 -18.80 6.04
CA GLN A 308 -4.85 -19.77 5.05
C GLN A 308 -6.01 -20.24 4.15
N ARG A 309 -7.14 -20.59 4.73
CA ARG A 309 -8.35 -20.96 3.98
C ARG A 309 -8.82 -19.84 3.06
N VAL A 310 -8.86 -18.58 3.54
CA VAL A 310 -9.17 -17.40 2.71
C VAL A 310 -8.26 -17.33 1.49
N GLY A 311 -6.95 -17.54 1.68
CA GLY A 311 -5.97 -17.55 0.60
C GLY A 311 -6.22 -18.68 -0.43
N GLU A 312 -6.64 -19.86 0.02
CA GLU A 312 -6.97 -21.01 -0.84
C GLU A 312 -8.25 -20.75 -1.63
N GLU A 313 -9.32 -20.26 -0.98
CA GLU A 313 -10.59 -19.91 -1.62
C GLU A 313 -10.41 -18.80 -2.68
N THR A 314 -9.59 -17.79 -2.41
CA THR A 314 -9.28 -16.71 -3.36
C THR A 314 -8.56 -17.21 -4.61
N LYS A 315 -7.67 -18.22 -4.47
CA LYS A 315 -6.95 -18.82 -5.62
C LYS A 315 -7.88 -19.50 -6.62
N VAL A 316 -9.01 -20.05 -6.18
CA VAL A 316 -10.04 -20.66 -7.03
C VAL A 316 -11.10 -19.65 -7.51
N GLY A 317 -10.89 -18.34 -7.29
CA GLY A 317 -11.79 -17.29 -7.78
C GLY A 317 -13.08 -17.13 -6.95
N ALA A 318 -13.21 -17.79 -5.82
CA ALA A 318 -14.35 -17.65 -4.93
C ALA A 318 -14.10 -16.52 -3.91
N PRO A 319 -15.01 -15.52 -3.77
CA PRO A 319 -14.90 -14.54 -2.71
C PRO A 319 -15.11 -15.23 -1.37
N SER A 320 -14.09 -15.19 -0.49
CA SER A 320 -14.20 -15.77 0.84
C SER A 320 -14.98 -14.85 1.79
N PRO A 321 -16.12 -15.27 2.34
CA PRO A 321 -16.81 -14.50 3.38
C PRO A 321 -15.94 -14.24 4.62
N ALA A 322 -14.98 -15.12 4.87
CA ALA A 322 -14.04 -15.01 5.99
C ALA A 322 -12.99 -13.90 5.79
N ALA A 323 -12.76 -13.41 4.56
CA ALA A 323 -11.83 -12.31 4.30
C ALA A 323 -12.18 -11.04 5.09
N ALA A 324 -13.47 -10.76 5.28
CA ALA A 324 -13.93 -9.62 6.08
C ALA A 324 -13.55 -9.73 7.56
N MET A 325 -13.36 -10.93 8.10
CA MET A 325 -12.98 -11.16 9.51
C MET A 325 -11.60 -10.63 9.83
N GLY A 326 -10.67 -10.62 8.85
CA GLY A 326 -9.32 -10.09 9.03
C GLY A 326 -9.26 -8.64 9.47
N LYS A 327 -10.35 -7.90 9.32
CA LYS A 327 -10.46 -6.50 9.77
C LYS A 327 -10.83 -6.36 11.26
N TYR A 328 -11.35 -7.42 11.88
CA TYR A 328 -11.83 -7.43 13.26
C TYR A 328 -10.89 -8.15 14.23
N TYR A 329 -9.88 -8.83 13.72
CA TYR A 329 -8.87 -9.57 14.48
C TYR A 329 -7.51 -8.88 14.38
#